data_b0bb5cb160f100ff7d78b9fc692295c8
#
_entry.id   b0bb5cb160f100ff7d78b9fc692295c8
#
_cell.length_a   1.000
_cell.length_b   1.000
_cell.length_c   1.000
_cell.angle_alpha   90.00
_cell.angle_beta   90.00
_cell.angle_gamma   90.00
#
_symmetry.space_group_name_H-M   'P 1'
#
loop_
_entity.id
_entity.type
_entity.pdbx_description
1 polymer ?
#
loop_
_entity_poly.entity_id
_entity_poly.type
_entity_poly.pdbx_seq_one_letter_code
_entity_poly.pdbx_strand_id
1 'polypeptide(L)'
;MTYSIRTLTAVMALTLLPVSTPVAAQDISFNERLTKECYSQSDISEASPTRASCIGRSAKACMDTSGAEDHARNELCLQAEYDLWDQMSSGAYFMLEARLEEIDSNSHEGTPSQVILLENMHRAWINLRNTRCTFMQTRWRTGPDARSYEIACLTRETANQFFFLEDEMARGA
;
A
#
# COMPACT_ATOMS: atom_id res chain seq x y z
N MET A 1 42.24 -19.29 71.20
CA MET A 1 42.02 -19.30 69.73
C MET A 1 40.56 -19.50 69.48
N THR A 2 39.82 -18.39 69.29
CA THR A 2 38.37 -18.40 69.10
C THR A 2 38.06 -18.06 67.63
N TYR A 3 37.55 -19.04 66.89
CA TYR A 3 37.12 -18.86 65.50
C TYR A 3 35.69 -18.31 65.47
N SER A 4 35.54 -17.11 64.88
CA SER A 4 34.26 -16.48 64.66
C SER A 4 33.74 -16.83 63.25
N ILE A 5 32.63 -17.58 63.18
CA ILE A 5 31.95 -17.94 61.93
C ILE A 5 31.02 -16.77 61.55
N ARG A 6 31.33 -16.10 60.44
CA ARG A 6 30.48 -15.10 59.82
C ARG A 6 29.54 -15.80 58.84
N THR A 7 28.26 -15.82 59.15
CA THR A 7 27.18 -16.25 58.24
C THR A 7 26.91 -15.18 57.19
N LEU A 8 27.18 -15.52 55.92
CA LEU A 8 26.76 -14.70 54.76
C LEU A 8 25.31 -15.05 54.42
N THR A 9 24.40 -14.10 54.63
CA THR A 9 23.03 -14.16 54.10
C THR A 9 23.01 -13.66 52.64
N ALA A 10 22.78 -14.60 51.70
CA ALA A 10 22.57 -14.26 50.27
C ALA A 10 21.13 -13.71 50.12
N VAL A 11 21.01 -12.45 49.73
CA VAL A 11 19.74 -11.83 49.34
C VAL A 11 19.51 -12.16 47.85
N MET A 12 18.53 -13.02 47.57
CA MET A 12 18.13 -13.40 46.24
C MET A 12 17.18 -12.31 45.70
N ALA A 13 17.70 -11.42 44.83
CA ALA A 13 16.89 -10.39 44.19
C ALA A 13 16.06 -11.03 43.06
N LEU A 14 14.75 -11.11 43.28
CA LEU A 14 13.78 -11.60 42.30
C LEU A 14 13.54 -10.48 41.25
N THR A 15 14.19 -10.57 40.07
CA THR A 15 13.97 -9.65 38.93
C THR A 15 12.64 -9.99 38.28
N LEU A 16 11.62 -9.16 38.46
CA LEU A 16 10.37 -9.18 37.70
C LEU A 16 10.64 -8.70 36.30
N LEU A 17 10.67 -9.64 35.34
CA LEU A 17 10.69 -9.30 33.91
C LEU A 17 9.32 -8.72 33.51
N PRO A 18 9.25 -7.59 32.77
CA PRO A 18 8.00 -7.08 32.27
C PRO A 18 7.42 -8.09 31.27
N VAL A 19 6.21 -8.60 31.57
CA VAL A 19 5.42 -9.38 30.61
C VAL A 19 4.90 -8.42 29.56
N SER A 20 5.53 -8.43 28.35
CA SER A 20 5.00 -7.72 27.19
C SER A 20 3.71 -8.41 26.76
N THR A 21 2.56 -7.83 27.06
CA THR A 21 1.28 -8.28 26.48
C THR A 21 1.34 -8.07 24.97
N PRO A 22 1.02 -9.08 24.14
CA PRO A 22 0.90 -8.87 22.70
C PRO A 22 -0.19 -7.81 22.46
N VAL A 23 0.16 -6.74 21.75
CA VAL A 23 -0.85 -5.81 21.20
C VAL A 23 -1.73 -6.65 20.28
N ALA A 24 -3.01 -6.80 20.63
CA ALA A 24 -3.95 -7.47 19.76
C ALA A 24 -3.97 -6.74 18.42
N ALA A 25 -3.65 -7.45 17.32
CA ALA A 25 -3.82 -6.92 15.98
C ALA A 25 -5.30 -6.55 15.84
N GLN A 26 -5.58 -5.30 15.47
CA GLN A 26 -6.96 -4.86 15.23
C GLN A 26 -7.46 -5.59 13.98
N ASP A 27 -8.36 -6.56 14.16
CA ASP A 27 -8.99 -7.27 13.04
C ASP A 27 -9.90 -6.32 12.27
N ILE A 28 -9.60 -6.11 11.00
CA ILE A 28 -10.45 -5.37 10.06
C ILE A 28 -11.18 -6.34 9.13
N SER A 29 -12.40 -6.01 8.73
CA SER A 29 -13.17 -6.79 7.74
C SER A 29 -12.95 -6.21 6.34
N PHE A 30 -11.75 -6.39 5.78
CA PHE A 30 -11.42 -5.93 4.43
C PHE A 30 -11.77 -6.99 3.37
N ASN A 31 -12.54 -6.59 2.34
CA ASN A 31 -12.93 -7.46 1.23
C ASN A 31 -12.42 -6.90 -0.09
N GLU A 32 -11.27 -7.36 -0.56
CA GLU A 32 -10.64 -6.94 -1.81
C GLU A 32 -11.48 -7.19 -3.08
N ARG A 33 -12.41 -8.15 -3.00
CA ARG A 33 -13.26 -8.52 -4.14
C ARG A 33 -14.14 -7.36 -4.61
N LEU A 34 -14.56 -6.48 -3.70
CA LEU A 34 -15.41 -5.34 -4.05
C LEU A 34 -14.72 -4.39 -5.04
N THR A 35 -13.44 -4.12 -4.84
CA THR A 35 -12.63 -3.30 -5.75
C THR A 35 -12.30 -4.06 -7.03
N LYS A 36 -11.87 -5.33 -6.94
CA LYS A 36 -11.52 -6.16 -8.10
C LYS A 36 -12.72 -6.40 -9.03
N GLU A 37 -13.88 -6.74 -8.48
CA GLU A 37 -15.11 -6.96 -9.25
C GLU A 37 -15.61 -5.66 -9.90
N CYS A 38 -15.54 -4.52 -9.17
CA CYS A 38 -15.85 -3.23 -9.76
C CYS A 38 -14.94 -2.94 -10.96
N TYR A 39 -13.64 -3.12 -10.80
CA TYR A 39 -12.67 -2.88 -11.87
C TYR A 39 -12.91 -3.79 -13.08
N SER A 40 -13.12 -5.08 -12.87
CA SER A 40 -13.38 -6.03 -13.96
C SER A 40 -14.66 -5.73 -14.75
N GLN A 41 -15.60 -4.99 -14.17
CA GLN A 41 -16.86 -4.57 -14.79
C GLN A 41 -16.84 -3.12 -15.25
N SER A 42 -15.72 -2.42 -15.07
CA SER A 42 -15.63 -1.00 -15.42
C SER A 42 -15.46 -0.80 -16.93
N ASP A 43 -15.97 0.34 -17.41
CA ASP A 43 -15.78 0.86 -18.77
C ASP A 43 -16.23 -0.10 -19.91
N ILE A 44 -17.03 -1.14 -19.62
CA ILE A 44 -17.54 -2.09 -20.64
C ILE A 44 -18.82 -1.60 -21.33
N SER A 45 -19.53 -0.65 -20.74
CA SER A 45 -20.72 0.01 -21.28
C SER A 45 -20.96 1.36 -20.61
N GLU A 46 -21.87 2.18 -21.18
CA GLU A 46 -22.26 3.47 -20.57
C GLU A 46 -22.87 3.32 -19.16
N ALA A 47 -23.47 2.18 -18.85
CA ALA A 47 -24.04 1.89 -17.52
C ALA A 47 -23.02 1.30 -16.53
N SER A 48 -21.80 0.97 -16.98
CA SER A 48 -20.77 0.40 -16.15
C SER A 48 -20.11 1.45 -15.25
N PRO A 49 -19.57 1.07 -14.08
CA PRO A 49 -18.75 1.97 -13.29
C PRO A 49 -17.52 2.41 -14.10
N THR A 50 -17.04 3.61 -13.86
CA THR A 50 -15.72 4.02 -14.36
C THR A 50 -14.62 3.39 -13.52
N ARG A 51 -13.45 3.11 -14.10
CA ARG A 51 -12.27 2.60 -13.35
C ARG A 51 -11.97 3.46 -12.11
N ALA A 52 -12.06 4.78 -12.26
CA ALA A 52 -11.83 5.71 -11.15
C ALA A 52 -12.84 5.56 -10.01
N SER A 53 -14.09 5.17 -10.28
CA SER A 53 -15.12 4.98 -9.26
C SER A 53 -14.95 3.70 -8.44
N CYS A 54 -14.02 2.82 -8.84
CA CYS A 54 -13.69 1.60 -8.11
C CYS A 54 -12.65 1.86 -7.01
N ILE A 55 -11.94 2.99 -7.07
CA ILE A 55 -10.94 3.36 -6.07
C ILE A 55 -11.63 3.68 -4.74
N GLY A 56 -11.22 3.03 -3.65
CA GLY A 56 -11.76 3.24 -2.32
C GLY A 56 -12.97 2.37 -1.96
N ARG A 57 -13.43 1.47 -2.85
CA ARG A 57 -14.64 0.66 -2.61
C ARG A 57 -14.49 -0.32 -1.46
N SER A 58 -13.40 -1.07 -1.42
CA SER A 58 -13.15 -2.06 -0.35
C SER A 58 -12.83 -1.35 0.96
N ALA A 59 -12.06 -0.25 0.92
CA ALA A 59 -11.78 0.56 2.10
C ALA A 59 -13.06 1.16 2.68
N LYS A 60 -13.92 1.72 1.84
CA LYS A 60 -15.20 2.28 2.29
C LYS A 60 -16.06 1.22 2.97
N ALA A 61 -16.26 0.06 2.36
CA ALA A 61 -17.04 -1.03 2.94
C ALA A 61 -16.44 -1.51 4.27
N CYS A 62 -15.11 -1.58 4.38
CA CYS A 62 -14.40 -1.90 5.61
C CYS A 62 -14.65 -0.85 6.70
N MET A 63 -14.52 0.44 6.40
CA MET A 63 -14.76 1.55 7.35
C MET A 63 -16.22 1.62 7.80
N ASP A 64 -17.18 1.31 6.93
CA ASP A 64 -18.61 1.29 7.27
C ASP A 64 -18.92 0.23 8.37
N THR A 65 -18.08 -0.82 8.50
CA THR A 65 -18.20 -1.82 9.57
C THR A 65 -17.52 -1.40 10.88
N SER A 66 -16.59 -0.43 10.81
CA SER A 66 -15.76 -0.03 11.96
C SER A 66 -16.38 1.10 12.80
N GLY A 67 -17.28 1.87 12.21
CA GLY A 67 -17.78 3.12 12.80
C GLY A 67 -16.90 4.32 12.48
N ALA A 68 -17.52 5.48 12.27
CA ALA A 68 -16.84 6.70 11.77
C ALA A 68 -15.80 7.29 12.74
N GLU A 69 -15.88 6.97 14.02
CA GLU A 69 -15.00 7.53 15.07
C GLU A 69 -13.76 6.67 15.36
N ASP A 70 -13.63 5.49 14.76
CA ASP A 70 -12.46 4.62 14.91
C ASP A 70 -11.38 4.97 13.86
N HIS A 71 -10.68 6.09 14.08
CA HIS A 71 -9.64 6.58 13.16
C HIS A 71 -8.54 5.54 12.89
N ALA A 72 -8.12 4.79 13.91
CA ALA A 72 -7.06 3.79 13.77
C ALA A 72 -7.51 2.63 12.86
N ARG A 73 -8.73 2.15 13.03
CA ARG A 73 -9.29 1.08 12.20
C ARG A 73 -9.59 1.56 10.78
N ASN A 74 -10.08 2.79 10.62
CA ASN A 74 -10.29 3.40 9.33
C ASN A 74 -8.97 3.54 8.54
N GLU A 75 -7.87 3.89 9.22
CA GLU A 75 -6.54 3.93 8.62
C GLU A 75 -6.09 2.54 8.12
N LEU A 76 -6.35 1.48 8.90
CA LEU A 76 -6.06 0.11 8.47
C LEU A 76 -6.87 -0.31 7.24
N CYS A 77 -8.16 0.09 7.15
CA CYS A 77 -8.98 -0.16 5.96
C CYS A 77 -8.42 0.53 4.72
N LEU A 78 -8.00 1.79 4.85
CA LEU A 78 -7.38 2.55 3.76
C LEU A 78 -6.04 1.94 3.36
N GLN A 79 -5.21 1.53 4.33
CA GLN A 79 -3.93 0.89 4.07
C GLN A 79 -4.10 -0.43 3.30
N ALA A 80 -5.08 -1.25 3.70
CA ALA A 80 -5.36 -2.51 3.01
C ALA A 80 -5.76 -2.30 1.54
N GLU A 81 -6.50 -1.24 1.23
CA GLU A 81 -6.82 -0.92 -0.17
C GLU A 81 -5.63 -0.34 -0.94
N TYR A 82 -4.79 0.46 -0.29
CA TYR A 82 -3.55 0.90 -0.89
C TYR A 82 -2.66 -0.30 -1.25
N ASP A 83 -2.49 -1.26 -0.34
CA ASP A 83 -1.68 -2.45 -0.55
C ASP A 83 -2.23 -3.30 -1.71
N LEU A 84 -3.56 -3.39 -1.85
CA LEU A 84 -4.22 -4.05 -2.98
C LEU A 84 -3.86 -3.39 -4.32
N TRP A 85 -3.98 -2.06 -4.43
CA TRP A 85 -3.64 -1.34 -5.66
C TRP A 85 -2.14 -1.38 -5.95
N ASP A 86 -1.28 -1.35 -4.92
CA ASP A 86 0.17 -1.46 -5.06
C ASP A 86 0.58 -2.84 -5.60
N GLN A 87 -0.06 -3.90 -5.12
CA GLN A 87 0.13 -5.25 -5.65
C GLN A 87 -0.31 -5.35 -7.12
N MET A 88 -1.49 -4.81 -7.47
CA MET A 88 -2.00 -4.82 -8.84
C MET A 88 -1.09 -4.02 -9.77
N SER A 89 -0.66 -2.82 -9.36
CA SER A 89 0.24 -1.95 -10.13
C SER A 89 1.61 -2.59 -10.34
N SER A 90 2.16 -3.21 -9.31
CA SER A 90 3.43 -3.94 -9.41
C SER A 90 3.32 -5.13 -10.37
N GLY A 91 2.22 -5.88 -10.32
CA GLY A 91 1.97 -6.97 -11.26
C GLY A 91 1.90 -6.48 -12.71
N ALA A 92 1.16 -5.41 -12.98
CA ALA A 92 1.05 -4.80 -14.32
C ALA A 92 2.41 -4.27 -14.82
N TYR A 93 3.21 -3.67 -13.91
CA TYR A 93 4.56 -3.21 -14.24
C TYR A 93 5.45 -4.38 -14.74
N PHE A 94 5.53 -5.47 -13.99
CA PHE A 94 6.35 -6.62 -14.37
C PHE A 94 5.87 -7.32 -15.64
N MET A 95 4.56 -7.35 -15.89
CA MET A 95 4.02 -7.90 -17.13
C MET A 95 4.39 -7.02 -18.34
N LEU A 96 4.30 -5.70 -18.20
CA LEU A 96 4.69 -4.76 -19.24
C LEU A 96 6.21 -4.81 -19.48
N GLU A 97 7.02 -4.84 -18.43
CA GLU A 97 8.48 -4.96 -18.50
C GLU A 97 8.89 -6.19 -19.30
N ALA A 98 8.37 -7.38 -18.95
CA ALA A 98 8.68 -8.63 -19.68
C ALA A 98 8.30 -8.56 -21.16
N ARG A 99 7.17 -7.90 -21.48
CA ARG A 99 6.78 -7.69 -22.88
C ARG A 99 7.72 -6.75 -23.63
N LEU A 100 8.14 -5.66 -22.99
CA LEU A 100 9.07 -4.70 -23.58
C LEU A 100 10.47 -5.30 -23.76
N GLU A 101 10.90 -6.21 -22.90
CA GLU A 101 12.14 -7.00 -23.07
C GLU A 101 12.09 -7.82 -24.37
N GLU A 102 10.96 -8.46 -24.68
CA GLU A 102 10.78 -9.19 -25.93
C GLU A 102 10.82 -8.26 -27.14
N ILE A 103 10.18 -7.09 -27.07
CA ILE A 103 10.21 -6.08 -28.14
C ILE A 103 11.64 -5.55 -28.33
N ASP A 104 12.33 -5.19 -27.27
CA ASP A 104 13.70 -4.66 -27.32
C ASP A 104 14.67 -5.68 -27.93
N SER A 105 14.51 -6.98 -27.59
CA SER A 105 15.35 -8.06 -28.14
C SER A 105 15.24 -8.22 -29.66
N ASN A 106 14.11 -7.82 -30.23
CA ASN A 106 13.83 -7.88 -31.68
C ASN A 106 14.03 -6.52 -32.37
N SER A 107 14.46 -5.49 -31.64
CA SER A 107 14.64 -4.13 -32.18
C SER A 107 15.96 -3.97 -32.94
N HIS A 108 16.01 -3.00 -33.83
CA HIS A 108 17.22 -2.69 -34.62
C HIS A 108 18.27 -2.01 -33.73
N GLU A 109 19.54 -2.20 -34.06
CA GLU A 109 20.66 -1.51 -33.42
C GLU A 109 20.46 0.00 -33.43
N GLY A 110 20.65 0.65 -32.28
CA GLY A 110 20.44 2.09 -32.10
C GLY A 110 19.02 2.51 -31.71
N THR A 111 18.06 1.56 -31.64
CA THR A 111 16.72 1.84 -31.07
C THR A 111 16.82 2.04 -29.57
N PRO A 112 16.24 3.11 -28.99
CA PRO A 112 16.19 3.27 -27.54
C PRO A 112 15.46 2.11 -26.85
N SER A 113 16.06 1.56 -25.79
CA SER A 113 15.41 0.48 -25.01
C SER A 113 14.14 0.99 -24.32
N GLN A 114 13.03 0.33 -24.62
CA GLN A 114 11.74 0.63 -23.99
C GLN A 114 11.71 0.23 -22.51
N VAL A 115 12.41 -0.85 -22.15
CA VAL A 115 12.59 -1.27 -20.76
C VAL A 115 13.28 -0.18 -19.94
N ILE A 116 14.39 0.38 -20.43
CA ILE A 116 15.09 1.47 -19.74
C ILE A 116 14.19 2.71 -19.58
N LEU A 117 13.40 3.02 -20.61
CA LEU A 117 12.45 4.14 -20.54
C LEU A 117 11.32 3.89 -19.54
N LEU A 118 10.77 2.67 -19.50
CA LEU A 118 9.76 2.25 -18.52
C LEU A 118 10.30 2.37 -17.10
N GLU A 119 11.49 1.85 -16.81
CA GLU A 119 12.14 1.95 -15.51
C GLU A 119 12.36 3.41 -15.07
N ASN A 120 12.84 4.26 -16.00
CA ASN A 120 13.07 5.67 -15.71
C ASN A 120 11.76 6.40 -15.39
N MET A 121 10.72 6.15 -16.18
CA MET A 121 9.37 6.67 -15.95
C MET A 121 8.82 6.21 -14.60
N HIS A 122 8.94 4.92 -14.26
CA HIS A 122 8.44 4.36 -13.03
C HIS A 122 9.13 4.96 -11.79
N ARG A 123 10.46 5.13 -11.82
CA ARG A 123 11.21 5.80 -10.74
C ARG A 123 10.78 7.27 -10.56
N ALA A 124 10.59 7.99 -11.65
CA ALA A 124 10.11 9.36 -11.62
C ALA A 124 8.68 9.47 -11.05
N TRP A 125 7.80 8.53 -11.44
CA TRP A 125 6.45 8.44 -10.92
C TRP A 125 6.42 8.16 -9.41
N ILE A 126 7.20 7.18 -8.90
CA ILE A 126 7.30 6.90 -7.46
C ILE A 126 7.67 8.16 -6.68
N ASN A 127 8.68 8.91 -7.15
CA ASN A 127 9.11 10.14 -6.50
C ASN A 127 7.99 11.21 -6.51
N LEU A 128 7.33 11.41 -7.65
CA LEU A 128 6.20 12.34 -7.77
C LEU A 128 5.03 11.94 -6.86
N ARG A 129 4.62 10.66 -6.88
CA ARG A 129 3.55 10.12 -6.03
C ARG A 129 3.83 10.43 -4.55
N ASN A 130 5.00 10.02 -4.08
CA ASN A 130 5.35 10.17 -2.67
C ASN A 130 5.41 11.64 -2.26
N THR A 131 6.06 12.49 -3.06
CA THR A 131 6.16 13.94 -2.78
C THR A 131 4.78 14.60 -2.76
N ARG A 132 3.92 14.27 -3.73
CA ARG A 132 2.54 14.80 -3.81
C ARG A 132 1.73 14.40 -2.58
N CYS A 133 1.79 13.13 -2.17
CA CYS A 133 0.97 12.63 -1.07
C CYS A 133 1.47 13.10 0.29
N THR A 134 2.79 13.25 0.48
CA THR A 134 3.35 13.93 1.65
C THR A 134 2.92 15.40 1.72
N PHE A 135 2.90 16.11 0.59
CA PHE A 135 2.39 17.48 0.53
C PHE A 135 0.90 17.53 0.94
N MET A 136 0.07 16.59 0.47
CA MET A 136 -1.34 16.51 0.86
C MET A 136 -1.50 16.26 2.36
N GLN A 137 -0.71 15.36 2.94
CA GLN A 137 -0.68 15.10 4.38
C GLN A 137 -0.35 16.37 5.17
N THR A 138 0.65 17.15 4.74
CA THR A 138 1.10 18.34 5.49
C THR A 138 0.03 19.42 5.61
N ARG A 139 -0.94 19.46 4.70
CA ARG A 139 -2.08 20.39 4.79
C ARG A 139 -3.03 20.06 5.96
N TRP A 140 -3.05 18.78 6.40
CA TRP A 140 -3.93 18.24 7.43
C TRP A 140 -3.19 17.79 8.69
N ARG A 141 -1.90 18.12 8.80
CA ARG A 141 -0.95 17.62 9.82
C ARG A 141 -1.35 17.85 11.27
N THR A 142 -2.34 18.67 11.55
CA THR A 142 -2.81 18.97 12.92
C THR A 142 -4.03 18.15 13.32
N GLY A 143 -4.59 17.33 12.43
CA GLY A 143 -5.76 16.50 12.69
C GLY A 143 -5.44 15.01 12.80
N PRO A 144 -6.33 14.23 13.43
CA PRO A 144 -6.19 12.77 13.53
C PRO A 144 -6.22 12.07 12.16
N ASP A 145 -6.76 12.74 11.14
CA ASP A 145 -6.94 12.16 9.81
C ASP A 145 -5.76 12.43 8.85
N ALA A 146 -4.69 13.12 9.30
CA ALA A 146 -3.57 13.49 8.42
C ALA A 146 -2.99 12.28 7.68
N ARG A 147 -2.82 11.16 8.37
CA ARG A 147 -2.33 9.91 7.77
C ARG A 147 -3.33 9.30 6.79
N SER A 148 -4.62 9.34 7.10
CA SER A 148 -5.69 8.86 6.20
C SER A 148 -5.71 9.62 4.88
N TYR A 149 -5.48 10.93 4.87
CA TYR A 149 -5.36 11.72 3.65
C TYR A 149 -4.15 11.33 2.81
N GLU A 150 -3.01 11.04 3.44
CA GLU A 150 -1.83 10.56 2.73
C GLU A 150 -2.11 9.20 2.07
N ILE A 151 -2.66 8.23 2.82
CA ILE A 151 -2.96 6.88 2.31
C ILE A 151 -3.99 6.96 1.18
N ALA A 152 -5.05 7.74 1.32
CA ALA A 152 -6.04 7.93 0.26
C ALA A 152 -5.43 8.56 -1.02
N CYS A 153 -4.47 9.47 -0.87
CA CYS A 153 -3.70 10.00 -1.98
C CYS A 153 -2.84 8.92 -2.65
N LEU A 154 -2.07 8.16 -1.86
CA LEU A 154 -1.23 7.05 -2.36
C LEU A 154 -2.09 6.02 -3.10
N THR A 155 -3.24 5.64 -2.54
CA THR A 155 -4.18 4.71 -3.18
C THR A 155 -4.61 5.20 -4.56
N ARG A 156 -5.05 6.46 -4.66
CA ARG A 156 -5.51 7.04 -5.92
C ARG A 156 -4.39 7.13 -6.97
N GLU A 157 -3.22 7.63 -6.58
CA GLU A 157 -2.08 7.75 -7.50
C GLU A 157 -1.60 6.37 -7.97
N THR A 158 -1.61 5.35 -7.09
CA THR A 158 -1.19 3.98 -7.42
C THR A 158 -2.22 3.29 -8.32
N ALA A 159 -3.53 3.47 -8.07
CA ALA A 159 -4.58 2.96 -8.94
C ALA A 159 -4.50 3.59 -10.35
N ASN A 160 -4.25 4.90 -10.45
CA ASN A 160 -4.07 5.57 -11.74
C ASN A 160 -2.82 5.06 -12.49
N GLN A 161 -1.74 4.73 -11.78
CA GLN A 161 -0.57 4.09 -12.39
C GLN A 161 -0.90 2.70 -12.91
N PHE A 162 -1.65 1.91 -12.17
CA PHE A 162 -2.14 0.62 -12.63
C PHE A 162 -2.95 0.75 -13.93
N PHE A 163 -3.88 1.70 -14.00
CA PHE A 163 -4.67 1.94 -15.22
C PHE A 163 -3.79 2.34 -16.41
N PHE A 164 -2.79 3.18 -16.17
CA PHE A 164 -1.83 3.56 -17.21
C PHE A 164 -1.07 2.33 -17.75
N LEU A 165 -0.55 1.47 -16.85
CA LEU A 165 0.20 0.28 -17.25
C LEU A 165 -0.66 -0.72 -18.03
N GLU A 166 -1.92 -0.94 -17.60
CA GLU A 166 -2.89 -1.77 -18.33
C GLU A 166 -3.20 -1.21 -19.73
N ASP A 167 -3.37 0.12 -19.83
CA ASP A 167 -3.61 0.78 -21.12
C ASP A 167 -2.40 0.64 -22.07
N GLU A 168 -1.17 0.72 -21.55
CA GLU A 168 0.04 0.49 -22.36
C GLU A 168 0.16 -0.98 -22.81
N MET A 169 -0.20 -1.93 -21.93
CA MET A 169 -0.27 -3.34 -22.31
C MET A 169 -1.28 -3.58 -23.44
N ALA A 170 -2.44 -2.95 -23.37
CA ALA A 170 -3.50 -3.11 -24.39
C ALA A 170 -3.12 -2.48 -25.74
N ARG A 171 -2.40 -1.34 -25.76
CA ARG A 171 -1.97 -0.66 -27.00
C ARG A 171 -0.90 -1.42 -27.78
N GLY A 172 -0.09 -2.17 -27.09
CA GLY A 172 0.97 -2.95 -27.69
C GLY A 172 0.53 -4.36 -28.13
N ALA A 173 -0.78 -4.69 -28.07
CA ALA A 173 -1.31 -6.01 -28.44
C ALA A 173 -1.65 -6.12 -29.95
#